data_cbfba29c2cfd3063b795118dfe50085e
#
_entry.id   cbfba29c2cfd3063b795118dfe50085e
#
_cell.length_a   1.000
_cell.length_b   1.000
_cell.length_c   1.000
_cell.angle_alpha   90.00
_cell.angle_beta   90.00
_cell.angle_gamma   90.00
#
_symmetry.space_group_name_H-M   'P 1'
#
loop_
_entity.id
_entity.type
_entity.pdbx_description
1 polymer ?
#
loop_
_entity_poly.entity_id
_entity_poly.type
_entity_poly.pdbx_seq_one_letter_code
_entity_poly.pdbx_strand_id
1 'polypeptide(L)'
;MTHATWSKSAELAVLEPFRDEPGPVLISLQALQAEFGYISSEAVAVVASFFNVSRADVHGVLTYYEDLRSTPPLSNEIQICVAEACQAVGSRNLEETLKSEYGEQVRDIFCFGNCALGPAVMVNGTLIGRATPKKIAAAIK
;
A
#
# COMPACT_ATOMS: atom_id res chain seq x y z
N MET A 1 -9.77 -8.44 2.21
CA MET A 1 -10.06 -7.99 3.59
C MET A 1 -11.20 -6.98 3.49
N THR A 2 -12.23 -7.08 4.34
CA THR A 2 -13.31 -6.09 4.40
C THR A 2 -12.86 -4.96 5.32
N HIS A 3 -12.64 -3.77 4.77
CA HIS A 3 -12.32 -2.58 5.54
C HIS A 3 -13.57 -1.98 6.18
N ALA A 4 -13.39 -1.26 7.29
CA ALA A 4 -14.48 -0.56 7.96
C ALA A 4 -15.07 0.55 7.07
N THR A 5 -16.32 0.87 7.27
CA THR A 5 -16.96 1.99 6.58
C THR A 5 -16.53 3.31 7.22
N TRP A 6 -16.13 4.27 6.39
CA TRP A 6 -15.76 5.61 6.84
C TRP A 6 -16.88 6.29 7.63
N SER A 7 -16.55 6.75 8.84
CA SER A 7 -17.38 7.66 9.61
C SER A 7 -16.50 8.53 10.49
N LYS A 8 -16.93 9.76 10.76
CA LYS A 8 -16.16 10.70 11.58
C LYS A 8 -15.88 10.19 12.99
N SER A 9 -16.82 9.44 13.57
CA SER A 9 -16.64 8.83 14.90
C SER A 9 -15.60 7.70 14.87
N ALA A 10 -15.59 6.88 13.83
CA ALA A 10 -14.60 5.82 13.65
C ALA A 10 -13.20 6.40 13.40
N GLU A 11 -13.08 7.45 12.56
CA GLU A 11 -11.81 8.16 12.38
C GLU A 11 -11.24 8.66 13.70
N LEU A 12 -12.03 9.38 14.50
CA LEU A 12 -11.59 9.91 15.78
C LEU A 12 -11.20 8.80 16.76
N ALA A 13 -11.91 7.67 16.78
CA ALA A 13 -11.54 6.52 17.59
C ALA A 13 -10.18 5.92 17.22
N VAL A 14 -9.85 5.89 15.91
CA VAL A 14 -8.53 5.44 15.43
C VAL A 14 -7.43 6.43 15.79
N LEU A 15 -7.71 7.74 15.79
CA LEU A 15 -6.73 8.79 16.09
C LEU A 15 -6.44 8.95 17.59
N GLU A 16 -7.41 8.64 18.45
CA GLU A 16 -7.32 8.90 19.90
C GLU A 16 -6.08 8.31 20.58
N PRO A 17 -5.62 7.08 20.28
CA PRO A 17 -4.40 6.52 20.88
C PRO A 17 -3.13 7.31 20.57
N PHE A 18 -3.12 8.12 19.52
CA PHE A 18 -1.93 8.87 19.07
C PHE A 18 -1.93 10.35 19.53
N ARG A 19 -2.87 10.76 20.36
CA ARG A 19 -3.09 12.16 20.76
C ARG A 19 -1.84 12.82 21.35
N ASP A 20 -1.14 12.10 22.19
CA ASP A 20 0.03 12.60 22.93
C ASP A 20 1.37 12.08 22.36
N GLU A 21 1.33 11.39 21.22
CA GLU A 21 2.53 10.87 20.58
C GLU A 21 3.34 11.98 19.89
N PRO A 22 4.67 11.97 19.98
CA PRO A 22 5.52 12.92 19.27
C PRO A 22 5.51 12.60 17.76
N GLY A 23 5.14 13.58 16.91
CA GLY A 23 5.10 13.40 15.46
C GLY A 23 4.02 12.43 14.99
N PRO A 24 2.76 12.58 15.39
CA PRO A 24 1.73 11.54 15.31
C PRO A 24 1.18 11.34 13.88
N VAL A 25 1.48 12.24 12.92
CA VAL A 25 0.82 12.26 11.61
C VAL A 25 1.02 10.95 10.84
N LEU A 26 2.27 10.48 10.70
CA LEU A 26 2.57 9.28 9.92
C LEU A 26 1.90 8.02 10.51
N ILE A 27 2.10 7.80 11.80
CA ILE A 27 1.57 6.60 12.46
C ILE A 27 0.04 6.59 12.48
N SER A 28 -0.60 7.74 12.60
CA SER A 28 -2.06 7.86 12.53
C SER A 28 -2.61 7.64 11.11
N LEU A 29 -1.93 8.12 10.08
CA LEU A 29 -2.28 7.82 8.69
C LEU A 29 -2.14 6.31 8.39
N GLN A 30 -1.10 5.66 8.88
CA GLN A 30 -0.94 4.22 8.76
C GLN A 30 -2.07 3.45 9.47
N ALA A 31 -2.46 3.88 10.67
CA ALA A 31 -3.58 3.27 11.41
C ALA A 31 -4.92 3.46 10.67
N LEU A 32 -5.19 4.67 10.14
CA LEU A 32 -6.38 4.93 9.32
C LEU A 32 -6.39 4.06 8.07
N GLN A 33 -5.26 3.93 7.39
CA GLN A 33 -5.17 3.05 6.20
C GLN A 33 -5.38 1.58 6.54
N ALA A 34 -4.85 1.12 7.68
CA ALA A 34 -5.07 -0.26 8.14
C ALA A 34 -6.55 -0.55 8.41
N GLU A 35 -7.29 0.41 8.98
CA GLU A 35 -8.72 0.26 9.29
C GLU A 35 -9.61 0.42 8.05
N PHE A 36 -9.37 1.47 7.25
CA PHE A 36 -10.27 1.87 6.15
C PHE A 36 -9.75 1.50 4.75
N GLY A 37 -8.50 1.03 4.63
CA GLY A 37 -7.88 0.62 3.39
C GLY A 37 -7.21 1.75 2.58
N TYR A 38 -7.53 3.00 2.83
CA TYR A 38 -6.98 4.19 2.16
C TYR A 38 -7.20 5.43 3.02
N ILE A 39 -6.68 6.58 2.63
CA ILE A 39 -6.87 7.86 3.30
C ILE A 39 -7.73 8.76 2.42
N SER A 40 -8.95 9.05 2.85
CA SER A 40 -9.83 9.97 2.11
C SER A 40 -9.35 11.43 2.20
N SER A 41 -9.79 12.27 1.27
CA SER A 41 -9.48 13.72 1.32
C SER A 41 -10.06 14.39 2.57
N GLU A 42 -11.18 13.89 3.07
CA GLU A 42 -11.84 14.35 4.29
C GLU A 42 -11.01 13.96 5.52
N ALA A 43 -10.41 12.76 5.54
CA ALA A 43 -9.56 12.30 6.62
C ALA A 43 -8.34 13.21 6.81
N VAL A 44 -7.75 13.74 5.74
CA VAL A 44 -6.65 14.73 5.83
C VAL A 44 -7.06 15.94 6.68
N ALA A 45 -8.28 16.43 6.51
CA ALA A 45 -8.79 17.57 7.28
C ALA A 45 -9.06 17.19 8.76
N VAL A 46 -9.53 15.96 9.00
CA VAL A 46 -9.78 15.45 10.36
C VAL A 46 -8.46 15.28 11.11
N VAL A 47 -7.47 14.65 10.51
CA VAL A 47 -6.11 14.48 11.09
C VAL A 47 -5.46 15.82 11.39
N ALA A 48 -5.51 16.77 10.45
CA ALA A 48 -4.96 18.11 10.61
C ALA A 48 -5.61 18.84 11.82
N SER A 49 -6.93 18.78 11.91
CA SER A 49 -7.68 19.39 13.02
C SER A 49 -7.41 18.69 14.35
N PHE A 50 -7.32 17.35 14.35
CA PHE A 50 -7.14 16.56 15.55
C PHE A 50 -5.78 16.82 16.23
N PHE A 51 -4.71 16.91 15.43
CA PHE A 51 -3.35 17.14 15.92
C PHE A 51 -2.90 18.61 15.88
N ASN A 52 -3.82 19.53 15.49
CA ASN A 52 -3.50 20.95 15.36
C ASN A 52 -2.28 21.23 14.45
N VAL A 53 -2.24 20.57 13.30
CA VAL A 53 -1.24 20.78 12.24
C VAL A 53 -1.93 21.28 10.97
N SER A 54 -1.17 21.77 9.99
CA SER A 54 -1.77 22.22 8.73
C SER A 54 -2.19 21.03 7.85
N ARG A 55 -3.20 21.23 6.99
CA ARG A 55 -3.56 20.25 5.97
C ARG A 55 -2.42 19.97 5.00
N ALA A 56 -1.58 20.97 4.75
CA ALA A 56 -0.41 20.83 3.89
C ALA A 56 0.62 19.87 4.50
N ASP A 57 0.85 19.93 5.81
CA ASP A 57 1.74 19.00 6.51
C ASP A 57 1.21 17.56 6.40
N VAL A 58 -0.07 17.33 6.67
CA VAL A 58 -0.68 16.00 6.56
C VAL A 58 -0.63 15.48 5.13
N HIS A 59 -0.98 16.32 4.15
CA HIS A 59 -0.92 15.96 2.73
C HIS A 59 0.51 15.70 2.27
N GLY A 60 1.48 16.47 2.77
CA GLY A 60 2.90 16.24 2.51
C GLY A 60 3.36 14.86 2.97
N VAL A 61 2.95 14.42 4.16
CA VAL A 61 3.22 13.07 4.65
C VAL A 61 2.52 12.02 3.78
N LEU A 62 1.23 12.20 3.48
CA LEU A 62 0.45 11.27 2.65
C LEU A 62 1.06 11.05 1.27
N THR A 63 1.60 12.10 0.65
CA THR A 63 2.17 12.02 -0.70
C THR A 63 3.64 11.59 -0.73
N TYR A 64 4.36 11.78 0.38
CA TYR A 64 5.76 11.40 0.48
C TYR A 64 5.95 9.88 0.65
N TYR A 65 5.08 9.24 1.41
CA TYR A 65 5.17 7.80 1.67
C TYR A 65 4.38 7.00 0.63
N GLU A 66 5.08 6.27 -0.23
CA GLU A 66 4.47 5.49 -1.33
C GLU A 66 3.53 4.37 -0.86
N ASP A 67 3.69 3.91 0.39
CA ASP A 67 2.81 2.91 1.00
C ASP A 67 1.45 3.47 1.40
N LEU A 68 1.34 4.80 1.57
CA LEU A 68 0.06 5.46 1.84
C LEU A 68 -0.69 5.69 0.52
N ARG A 69 -1.99 5.44 0.56
CA ARG A 69 -2.85 5.57 -0.63
C ARG A 69 -4.05 6.47 -0.36
N SER A 70 -4.37 7.31 -1.33
CA SER A 70 -5.51 8.23 -1.29
C SER A 70 -6.77 7.69 -1.98
N THR A 71 -6.68 6.50 -2.57
CA THR A 71 -7.79 5.84 -3.26
C THR A 71 -8.03 4.45 -2.68
N PRO A 72 -9.28 3.94 -2.72
CA PRO A 72 -9.58 2.60 -2.28
C PRO A 72 -8.66 1.56 -2.94
N PRO A 73 -8.24 0.52 -2.20
CA PRO A 73 -7.45 -0.55 -2.78
C PRO A 73 -8.25 -1.28 -3.86
N LEU A 74 -7.55 -1.71 -4.90
CA LEU A 74 -8.11 -2.59 -5.92
C LEU A 74 -8.44 -3.96 -5.30
N SER A 75 -9.26 -4.75 -6.00
CA SER A 75 -9.66 -6.09 -5.55
C SER A 75 -8.47 -7.01 -5.24
N ASN A 76 -7.40 -6.83 -6.00
CA ASN A 76 -6.10 -7.46 -5.75
C ASN A 76 -4.99 -6.43 -5.91
N GLU A 77 -3.94 -6.58 -5.12
CA GLU A 77 -2.72 -5.80 -5.24
C GLU A 77 -1.57 -6.76 -5.59
N ILE A 78 -1.00 -6.56 -6.78
CA ILE A 78 0.12 -7.34 -7.28
C ILE A 78 1.31 -6.40 -7.40
N GLN A 79 2.35 -6.62 -6.63
CA GLN A 79 3.58 -5.85 -6.69
C GLN A 79 4.69 -6.73 -7.25
N ILE A 80 5.32 -6.31 -8.36
CA ILE A 80 6.43 -7.04 -8.98
C ILE A 80 7.75 -6.32 -8.80
N CYS A 81 8.78 -7.05 -8.40
CA CYS A 81 10.12 -6.49 -8.30
C CYS A 81 10.74 -6.31 -9.68
N VAL A 82 11.07 -5.07 -10.02
CA VAL A 82 11.73 -4.68 -11.28
C VAL A 82 13.19 -4.27 -11.08
N ALA A 83 13.80 -4.60 -9.93
CA ALA A 83 15.21 -4.34 -9.66
C ALA A 83 16.12 -5.33 -10.41
N GLU A 84 17.38 -4.95 -10.57
CA GLU A 84 18.42 -5.63 -11.36
C GLU A 84 18.46 -7.16 -11.20
N ALA A 85 18.53 -7.65 -9.96
CA ALA A 85 18.63 -9.09 -9.70
C ALA A 85 17.38 -9.86 -10.16
N CYS A 86 16.20 -9.27 -10.04
CA CYS A 86 14.96 -9.87 -10.54
C CYS A 86 14.85 -9.75 -12.05
N GLN A 87 15.35 -8.66 -12.65
CA GLN A 87 15.41 -8.52 -14.10
C GLN A 87 16.31 -9.58 -14.71
N ALA A 88 17.47 -9.85 -14.12
CA ALA A 88 18.41 -10.88 -14.59
C ALA A 88 17.81 -12.29 -14.65
N VAL A 89 16.75 -12.55 -13.88
CA VAL A 89 16.04 -13.84 -13.84
C VAL A 89 14.62 -13.77 -14.44
N GLY A 90 14.35 -12.76 -15.27
CA GLY A 90 13.17 -12.68 -16.13
C GLY A 90 11.98 -11.92 -15.58
N SER A 91 12.16 -11.02 -14.59
CA SER A 91 11.02 -10.27 -14.05
C SER A 91 10.37 -9.33 -15.07
N ARG A 92 11.10 -8.81 -16.07
CA ARG A 92 10.51 -7.96 -17.13
C ARG A 92 9.44 -8.70 -17.95
N ASN A 93 9.75 -9.90 -18.41
CA ASN A 93 8.78 -10.69 -19.17
C ASN A 93 7.56 -11.06 -18.31
N LEU A 94 7.81 -11.33 -17.01
CA LEU A 94 6.73 -11.59 -16.06
C LEU A 94 5.88 -10.35 -15.84
N GLU A 95 6.50 -9.16 -15.71
CA GLU A 95 5.82 -7.87 -15.56
C GLU A 95 4.88 -7.59 -16.75
N GLU A 96 5.39 -7.74 -17.99
CA GLU A 96 4.59 -7.55 -19.21
C GLU A 96 3.38 -8.49 -19.21
N THR A 97 3.58 -9.75 -18.86
CA THR A 97 2.52 -10.75 -18.77
C THR A 97 1.47 -10.35 -17.73
N LEU A 98 1.90 -9.96 -16.54
CA LEU A 98 1.00 -9.57 -15.46
C LEU A 98 0.25 -8.28 -15.78
N LYS A 99 0.92 -7.26 -16.34
CA LYS A 99 0.26 -6.01 -16.75
C LYS A 99 -0.76 -6.24 -17.86
N SER A 100 -0.51 -7.17 -18.77
CA SER A 100 -1.47 -7.56 -19.80
C SER A 100 -2.70 -8.26 -19.22
N GLU A 101 -2.52 -9.08 -18.17
CA GLU A 101 -3.59 -9.92 -17.60
C GLU A 101 -4.38 -9.18 -16.51
N TYR A 102 -3.70 -8.42 -15.64
CA TYR A 102 -4.27 -7.80 -14.44
C TYR A 102 -4.31 -6.27 -14.48
N GLY A 103 -3.72 -5.63 -15.48
CA GLY A 103 -3.78 -4.19 -15.71
C GLY A 103 -3.29 -3.36 -14.52
N GLU A 104 -4.13 -2.43 -14.06
CA GLU A 104 -3.82 -1.47 -12.99
C GLU A 104 -3.61 -2.12 -11.61
N GLN A 105 -3.95 -3.40 -11.43
CA GLN A 105 -3.69 -4.13 -10.20
C GLN A 105 -2.20 -4.43 -10.01
N VAL A 106 -1.38 -4.28 -11.08
CA VAL A 106 0.07 -4.53 -11.06
C VAL A 106 0.84 -3.24 -10.85
N ARG A 107 1.66 -3.22 -9.81
CA ARG A 107 2.58 -2.11 -9.49
C ARG A 107 4.01 -2.59 -9.50
N ASP A 108 4.90 -1.74 -9.99
CA ASP A 108 6.34 -2.00 -9.94
C ASP A 108 6.88 -1.65 -8.56
N ILE A 109 7.82 -2.46 -8.08
CA ILE A 109 8.58 -2.17 -6.86
C ILE A 109 10.06 -2.46 -7.08
N PHE A 110 10.93 -1.72 -6.40
CA PHE A 110 12.37 -1.76 -6.68
C PHE A 110 13.18 -2.74 -5.84
N CYS A 111 12.66 -3.34 -4.78
CA CYS A 111 13.26 -4.51 -4.15
C CYS A 111 12.46 -4.97 -2.92
N PHE A 112 12.17 -6.27 -2.84
CA PHE A 112 11.61 -6.90 -1.63
C PHE A 112 12.68 -7.47 -0.71
N GLY A 113 13.97 -7.36 -1.05
CA GLY A 113 15.03 -8.06 -0.34
C GLY A 113 15.10 -9.57 -0.60
N ASN A 114 14.31 -10.09 -1.56
CA ASN A 114 14.20 -11.53 -1.87
C ASN A 114 14.97 -11.92 -3.15
N CYS A 115 16.14 -11.30 -3.39
CA CYS A 115 16.89 -11.42 -4.64
C CYS A 115 17.32 -12.86 -4.95
N ALA A 116 17.68 -13.66 -3.94
CA ALA A 116 18.07 -15.05 -4.11
C ALA A 116 16.94 -15.95 -4.62
N LEU A 117 15.70 -15.50 -4.49
CA LEU A 117 14.50 -16.20 -4.94
C LEU A 117 13.75 -15.40 -6.03
N GLY A 118 14.47 -14.63 -6.84
CA GLY A 118 13.90 -13.92 -7.98
C GLY A 118 13.33 -14.85 -9.07
N PRO A 119 12.40 -14.38 -9.89
CA PRO A 119 11.64 -13.13 -9.76
C PRO A 119 10.75 -13.14 -8.50
N ALA A 120 10.63 -11.97 -7.85
CA ALA A 120 9.84 -11.83 -6.63
C ALA A 120 8.59 -10.98 -6.91
N VAL A 121 7.45 -11.47 -6.46
CA VAL A 121 6.14 -10.80 -6.58
C VAL A 121 5.44 -10.89 -5.22
N MET A 122 4.77 -9.82 -4.83
CA MET A 122 3.88 -9.82 -3.68
C MET A 122 2.43 -9.76 -4.16
N VAL A 123 1.59 -10.65 -3.67
CA VAL A 123 0.16 -10.67 -3.97
C VAL A 123 -0.60 -10.52 -2.66
N ASN A 124 -1.39 -9.45 -2.54
CA ASN A 124 -2.19 -9.15 -1.35
C ASN A 124 -1.38 -9.27 -0.04
N GLY A 125 -0.14 -8.75 -0.03
CA GLY A 125 0.77 -8.79 1.12
C GLY A 125 1.54 -10.11 1.29
N THR A 126 1.31 -11.12 0.45
CA THR A 126 2.04 -12.40 0.50
C THR A 126 3.18 -12.42 -0.52
N LEU A 127 4.43 -12.54 -0.05
CA LEU A 127 5.62 -12.59 -0.90
C LEU A 127 5.79 -13.97 -1.55
N ILE A 128 5.94 -13.98 -2.88
CA ILE A 128 6.12 -15.15 -3.72
C ILE A 128 7.50 -15.06 -4.37
N GLY A 129 8.39 -15.97 -4.03
CA GLY A 129 9.68 -16.14 -4.70
C GLY A 129 9.61 -17.13 -5.84
N ARG A 130 10.55 -17.02 -6.81
CA ARG A 130 10.54 -17.76 -8.08
C ARG A 130 9.13 -17.73 -8.68
N ALA A 131 8.62 -16.50 -8.78
CA ALA A 131 7.27 -16.24 -9.19
C ALA A 131 7.04 -16.67 -10.64
N THR A 132 5.88 -17.26 -10.88
CA THR A 132 5.41 -17.64 -12.21
C THR A 132 3.94 -17.22 -12.35
N PRO A 133 3.41 -16.99 -13.55
CA PRO A 133 2.00 -16.64 -13.73
C PRO A 133 1.05 -17.61 -13.00
N LYS A 134 1.35 -18.92 -13.05
CA LYS A 134 0.56 -19.95 -12.35
C LYS A 134 0.53 -19.78 -10.83
N LYS A 135 1.68 -19.44 -10.21
CA LYS A 135 1.75 -19.22 -8.75
C LYS A 135 0.99 -17.97 -8.35
N ILE A 136 1.08 -16.92 -9.18
CA ILE A 136 0.40 -15.66 -8.94
C ILE A 136 -1.10 -15.84 -9.07
N ALA A 137 -1.58 -16.46 -10.14
CA ALA A 137 -3.00 -16.78 -10.32
C ALA A 137 -3.58 -17.61 -9.16
N ALA A 138 -2.81 -18.53 -8.59
CA ALA A 138 -3.22 -19.32 -7.43
C ALA A 138 -3.30 -18.50 -6.13
N ALA A 139 -2.59 -17.38 -6.03
CA ALA A 139 -2.58 -16.48 -4.87
C ALA A 139 -3.65 -15.38 -4.95
N ILE A 140 -4.18 -15.12 -6.14
CA ILE A 140 -5.29 -14.20 -6.37
C ILE A 140 -6.57 -14.92 -5.96
N LYS A 141 -7.32 -14.30 -5.06
CA LYS A 141 -8.60 -14.85 -4.56
C LYS A 141 -9.79 -14.09 -5.15
#